data_3a5994d59633a99a97b43be5c4f719eb
#
_entry.id   3a5994d59633a99a97b43be5c4f719eb
#
_cell.length_a   1.000
_cell.length_b   1.000
_cell.length_c   1.000
_cell.angle_alpha   90.00
_cell.angle_beta   90.00
_cell.angle_gamma   90.00
#
_symmetry.space_group_name_H-M   'P 1'
#
loop_
_entity.id
_entity.type
_entity.pdbx_description
1 polymer ?
#
loop_
_entity_poly.entity_id
_entity_poly.type
_entity_poly.pdbx_seq_one_letter_code
_entity_poly.pdbx_strand_id
1 'polypeptide(L)'
;MTQKNKQYKLEKGLMLFTQPRSPYFYGKIRFNKKYLTKSFAPIVSRADAELELYAWRDSLFKNDTPSAKTISEETGARSQYIEHEEIINDFQFLEVGRFDPQKKSLEERKISFVEIYGEYNQTEVSNQAHRCLDCGNPYCEWKCPVHNYIPDWLKLVNEGNIIEAAELCHQTNSLPEMCGRVCPQDRLCEGACTLNDGFGAVTIGSTEKYITDKAFEMGWKPDMSYRTWTDKKVAIVGAGPAGIACADVLTRSGVKSHVYDKYQEIGGLLTFGIPEFKLEKKVVKKRRDILEGMGVEFFLGKEIGKDIQFKELYENYDAVFLGMGTYTSLEGGFKGEKLPNVFKALDYLISSTNRLLKIEKDKEKFINLKGKNVIVLGGGDTAMDCNRTAVRQGAKSVKCLYRRDEKNMPGSKREVTNAKEEGVEFEFNIQPIEIIGKEKVEGIKVVRTELGDADQNGRRVPIPIPGSELIIEADAVIIAFGFRASPSDWFKDFNINTQNNGLVLAAEEQKYKFQTSNNKIFSGGDMVRGSDLVVTAIWEGREAAKSIIEYVS
;
A
#
# COMPACT_ATOMS: atom_id res chain seq x y z
N MET A 1 21.57 9.63 -16.89
CA MET A 1 22.01 11.03 -17.19
C MET A 1 21.12 11.94 -16.38
N THR A 2 21.66 12.59 -15.36
CA THR A 2 20.93 13.55 -14.52
C THR A 2 20.52 14.75 -15.38
N GLN A 3 19.23 14.90 -15.61
CA GLN A 3 18.69 16.14 -16.19
C GLN A 3 19.02 17.27 -15.20
N LYS A 4 19.92 18.17 -15.61
CA LYS A 4 20.18 19.38 -14.84
C LYS A 4 18.95 20.27 -14.88
N ASN A 5 18.60 20.89 -13.74
CA ASN A 5 17.63 21.96 -13.70
C ASN A 5 17.93 22.99 -14.78
N LYS A 6 17.04 23.17 -15.73
CA LYS A 6 17.18 24.22 -16.75
C LYS A 6 16.39 25.43 -16.25
N GLN A 7 17.07 26.55 -16.11
CA GLN A 7 16.45 27.82 -15.76
C GLN A 7 16.58 28.77 -16.95
N TYR A 8 15.46 29.37 -17.29
CA TYR A 8 15.38 30.35 -18.38
C TYR A 8 14.94 31.70 -17.79
N LYS A 9 15.91 32.59 -17.58
CA LYS A 9 15.63 33.94 -17.12
C LYS A 9 15.15 34.74 -18.34
N LEU A 10 13.88 35.10 -18.38
CA LEU A 10 13.26 35.78 -19.52
C LEU A 10 13.38 37.29 -19.39
N GLU A 11 13.01 37.83 -18.21
CA GLU A 11 13.06 39.24 -17.90
C GLU A 11 13.46 39.45 -16.43
N LYS A 12 13.64 40.72 -16.00
CA LYS A 12 13.94 41.01 -14.60
C LYS A 12 12.74 40.60 -13.73
N GLY A 13 12.92 39.57 -12.93
CA GLY A 13 11.89 39.05 -12.02
C GLY A 13 10.94 38.03 -12.66
N LEU A 14 11.21 37.58 -13.92
CA LEU A 14 10.44 36.56 -14.61
C LEU A 14 11.33 35.39 -14.98
N MET A 15 11.01 34.19 -14.54
CA MET A 15 11.81 33.00 -14.77
C MET A 15 10.92 31.81 -15.11
N LEU A 16 11.30 31.06 -16.13
CA LEU A 16 10.77 29.74 -16.43
C LEU A 16 11.84 28.69 -16.06
N PHE A 17 11.44 27.58 -15.46
CA PHE A 17 12.39 26.54 -15.08
C PHE A 17 11.75 25.15 -15.13
N THR A 18 12.59 24.11 -15.20
CA THR A 18 12.19 22.72 -15.06
C THR A 18 12.76 22.17 -13.77
N GLN A 19 12.03 21.29 -13.10
CA GLN A 19 12.55 20.53 -11.96
C GLN A 19 13.24 19.25 -12.45
N PRO A 20 14.24 18.71 -11.74
CA PRO A 20 15.04 17.58 -12.22
C PRO A 20 14.25 16.30 -12.49
N ARG A 21 13.09 16.16 -11.86
CA ARG A 21 12.26 14.97 -11.89
C ARG A 21 10.83 15.23 -12.40
N SER A 22 10.58 16.42 -12.93
CA SER A 22 9.29 16.78 -13.51
C SER A 22 9.41 17.01 -15.01
N PRO A 23 8.50 16.46 -15.85
CA PRO A 23 8.47 16.74 -17.28
C PRO A 23 7.95 18.16 -17.58
N TYR A 24 7.36 18.85 -16.60
CA TYR A 24 6.65 20.11 -16.81
C TYR A 24 7.52 21.33 -16.53
N PHE A 25 7.07 22.47 -17.03
CA PHE A 25 7.65 23.77 -16.76
C PHE A 25 6.98 24.44 -15.58
N TYR A 26 7.75 25.28 -14.88
CA TYR A 26 7.31 26.08 -13.76
C TYR A 26 7.68 27.53 -14.00
N GLY A 27 6.74 28.43 -13.74
CA GLY A 27 6.98 29.87 -13.81
C GLY A 27 7.26 30.45 -12.44
N LYS A 28 8.17 31.45 -12.38
CA LYS A 28 8.46 32.24 -11.18
C LYS A 28 8.42 33.71 -11.53
N ILE A 29 7.58 34.46 -10.82
CA ILE A 29 7.35 35.90 -11.04
C ILE A 29 7.68 36.65 -9.77
N ARG A 30 8.41 37.78 -9.87
CA ARG A 30 8.58 38.70 -8.76
C ARG A 30 7.48 39.77 -8.81
N PHE A 31 6.55 39.73 -7.88
CA PHE A 31 5.42 40.63 -7.76
C PHE A 31 5.35 41.20 -6.33
N ASN A 32 5.18 42.50 -6.17
CA ASN A 32 5.13 43.19 -4.87
C ASN A 32 6.24 42.80 -3.87
N LYS A 33 7.51 42.75 -4.37
CA LYS A 33 8.72 42.33 -3.62
C LYS A 33 8.77 40.84 -3.24
N LYS A 34 7.74 40.05 -3.55
CA LYS A 34 7.67 38.59 -3.33
C LYS A 34 7.87 37.84 -4.64
N TYR A 35 8.20 36.54 -4.55
CA TYR A 35 8.23 35.64 -5.70
C TYR A 35 6.99 34.75 -5.65
N LEU A 36 6.24 34.72 -6.76
CA LEU A 36 5.15 33.79 -6.99
C LEU A 36 5.65 32.69 -7.93
N THR A 37 5.25 31.44 -7.68
CA THR A 37 5.59 30.28 -8.50
C THR A 37 4.31 29.57 -8.93
N LYS A 38 4.22 29.16 -10.20
CA LYS A 38 3.08 28.42 -10.75
C LYS A 38 3.59 27.26 -11.61
N SER A 39 2.97 26.08 -11.49
CA SER A 39 3.14 24.97 -12.42
C SER A 39 2.34 25.21 -13.70
N PHE A 40 2.88 24.79 -14.83
CA PHE A 40 2.21 24.83 -16.13
C PHE A 40 1.92 23.40 -16.63
N ALA A 41 1.64 22.48 -15.74
CA ALA A 41 1.16 21.16 -16.12
C ALA A 41 -0.19 21.29 -16.88
N PRO A 42 -0.42 20.56 -17.99
CA PRO A 42 0.45 19.52 -18.57
C PRO A 42 1.41 20.03 -19.67
N ILE A 43 1.82 21.29 -19.66
CA ILE A 43 2.63 21.89 -20.73
C ILE A 43 4.08 21.37 -20.67
N VAL A 44 4.50 20.68 -21.72
CA VAL A 44 5.86 20.14 -21.88
C VAL A 44 6.71 20.90 -22.90
N SER A 45 6.10 21.78 -23.68
CA SER A 45 6.79 22.66 -24.64
C SER A 45 7.22 23.94 -23.94
N ARG A 46 8.50 24.32 -24.13
CA ARG A 46 9.03 25.57 -23.59
C ARG A 46 8.28 26.80 -24.13
N ALA A 47 7.96 26.81 -25.44
CA ALA A 47 7.28 27.94 -26.07
C ALA A 47 5.88 28.17 -25.49
N ASP A 48 5.11 27.11 -25.31
CA ASP A 48 3.77 27.19 -24.71
C ASP A 48 3.84 27.62 -23.25
N ALA A 49 4.82 27.10 -22.49
CA ALA A 49 5.03 27.48 -21.11
C ALA A 49 5.47 28.96 -20.94
N GLU A 50 6.24 29.49 -21.88
CA GLU A 50 6.59 30.92 -21.92
C GLU A 50 5.33 31.77 -22.19
N LEU A 51 4.46 31.36 -23.10
CA LEU A 51 3.18 32.06 -23.37
C LEU A 51 2.28 32.09 -22.12
N GLU A 52 2.12 30.96 -21.47
CA GLU A 52 1.34 30.87 -20.23
C GLU A 52 1.96 31.70 -19.09
N LEU A 53 3.28 31.73 -18.98
CA LEU A 53 3.97 32.55 -17.99
C LEU A 53 3.73 34.05 -18.23
N TYR A 54 3.78 34.48 -19.48
CA TYR A 54 3.48 35.87 -19.82
C TYR A 54 2.00 36.21 -19.59
N ALA A 55 1.07 35.33 -19.95
CA ALA A 55 -0.34 35.50 -19.70
C ALA A 55 -0.64 35.61 -18.19
N TRP A 56 -0.01 34.75 -17.38
CA TRP A 56 -0.12 34.80 -15.94
C TRP A 56 0.48 36.09 -15.35
N ARG A 57 1.66 36.52 -15.82
CA ARG A 57 2.24 37.82 -15.45
C ARG A 57 1.25 38.96 -15.72
N ASP A 58 0.71 39.03 -16.93
CA ASP A 58 -0.17 40.13 -17.35
C ASP A 58 -1.48 40.12 -16.52
N SER A 59 -1.97 38.97 -16.11
CA SER A 59 -3.12 38.86 -15.23
C SER A 59 -2.86 39.46 -13.85
N LEU A 60 -1.63 39.27 -13.31
CA LEU A 60 -1.25 39.83 -12.02
C LEU A 60 -1.11 41.36 -12.05
N PHE A 61 -0.63 41.92 -13.18
CA PHE A 61 -0.41 43.37 -13.30
C PHE A 61 -1.63 44.14 -13.83
N LYS A 62 -2.62 43.48 -14.44
CA LYS A 62 -3.89 44.12 -14.85
C LYS A 62 -4.83 44.45 -13.69
N ASN A 63 -4.63 43.85 -12.54
CA ASN A 63 -5.47 44.01 -11.36
C ASN A 63 -4.95 45.05 -10.34
N ASP A 64 -4.15 45.99 -10.79
CA ASP A 64 -3.65 47.08 -9.93
C ASP A 64 -4.69 48.20 -9.79
N THR A 65 -5.91 47.89 -9.33
CA THR A 65 -6.93 48.81 -8.68
C THR A 65 -8.19 47.99 -8.34
N PRO A 66 -9.00 48.34 -7.36
CA PRO A 66 -8.82 48.34 -5.91
C PRO A 66 -9.57 47.24 -5.17
N SER A 67 -9.16 47.00 -3.94
CA SER A 67 -9.82 46.21 -2.87
C SER A 67 -10.28 44.77 -3.14
N ALA A 68 -9.60 43.88 -2.45
CA ALA A 68 -9.84 42.42 -2.40
C ALA A 68 -11.23 41.96 -1.89
N LYS A 69 -12.23 42.84 -1.89
CA LYS A 69 -13.59 42.49 -1.44
C LYS A 69 -14.64 42.31 -2.53
N THR A 70 -14.32 42.57 -3.79
CA THR A 70 -15.35 42.59 -4.85
C THR A 70 -15.26 41.45 -5.87
N ILE A 71 -14.29 40.54 -5.77
CA ILE A 71 -14.09 39.45 -6.77
C ILE A 71 -14.70 38.11 -6.33
N SER A 72 -15.26 38.00 -5.13
CA SER A 72 -15.79 36.72 -4.62
C SER A 72 -17.21 36.37 -5.08
N GLU A 73 -17.89 37.20 -5.82
CA GLU A 73 -19.32 36.99 -6.17
C GLU A 73 -19.65 36.71 -7.64
N GLU A 74 -18.74 36.91 -8.59
CA GLU A 74 -19.10 36.84 -10.02
C GLU A 74 -18.51 35.67 -10.84
N THR A 75 -17.58 34.87 -10.29
CA THR A 75 -17.10 33.69 -11.01
C THR A 75 -17.11 32.49 -10.07
N GLY A 76 -17.98 31.50 -10.37
CA GLY A 76 -18.13 30.25 -9.59
C GLY A 76 -16.94 29.28 -9.66
N ALA A 77 -15.73 29.78 -9.86
CA ALA A 77 -14.48 29.04 -9.78
C ALA A 77 -13.67 29.60 -8.62
N ARG A 78 -13.85 29.02 -7.43
CA ARG A 78 -12.99 29.30 -6.26
C ARG A 78 -11.60 28.75 -6.49
N SER A 79 -10.71 29.54 -7.05
CA SER A 79 -9.29 29.46 -6.75
C SER A 79 -9.10 30.11 -5.38
N GLN A 80 -9.08 29.31 -4.31
CA GLN A 80 -8.71 29.80 -2.98
C GLN A 80 -7.20 30.03 -2.96
N TYR A 81 -6.77 31.24 -3.27
CA TYR A 81 -5.43 31.70 -2.93
C TYR A 81 -5.42 31.93 -1.41
N ILE A 82 -4.83 31.02 -0.68
CA ILE A 82 -4.48 31.26 0.72
C ILE A 82 -3.25 32.17 0.67
N GLU A 83 -3.36 33.42 1.16
CA GLU A 83 -2.20 34.22 1.51
C GLU A 83 -1.48 33.51 2.66
N HIS A 84 -0.54 32.64 2.32
CA HIS A 84 0.46 32.22 3.25
C HIS A 84 1.43 33.41 3.39
N GLU A 85 1.46 34.07 4.56
CA GLU A 85 2.71 34.68 4.98
C GLU A 85 3.76 33.57 4.90
N GLU A 86 4.65 33.65 3.92
CA GLU A 86 5.82 32.77 3.84
C GLU A 86 6.65 33.03 5.10
N ILE A 87 6.36 32.33 6.17
CA ILE A 87 7.36 31.99 7.14
C ILE A 87 8.23 30.98 6.42
N ILE A 88 9.29 31.47 5.73
CA ILE A 88 10.39 30.62 5.27
C ILE A 88 11.11 30.18 6.55
N ASN A 89 10.58 29.16 7.18
CA ASN A 89 11.16 28.58 8.37
C ASN A 89 11.57 27.15 8.02
N ASP A 90 12.80 26.99 7.54
CA ASP A 90 13.42 25.68 7.27
C ASP A 90 13.48 24.81 8.53
N PHE A 91 13.13 25.36 9.69
CA PHE A 91 13.13 24.72 11.00
C PHE A 91 11.74 24.56 11.60
N GLN A 92 10.68 24.57 10.80
CA GLN A 92 9.31 24.45 11.29
C GLN A 92 9.08 23.21 12.16
N PHE A 93 9.85 22.14 11.96
CA PHE A 93 9.79 20.94 12.80
C PHE A 93 10.13 21.19 14.28
N LEU A 94 10.78 22.31 14.62
CA LEU A 94 11.03 22.74 16.00
C LEU A 94 9.78 23.36 16.63
N GLU A 95 8.92 24.00 15.83
CA GLU A 95 7.73 24.71 16.29
C GLU A 95 6.47 23.83 16.19
N VAL A 96 6.39 23.03 15.13
CA VAL A 96 5.27 22.12 14.88
C VAL A 96 5.70 20.68 15.12
N GLY A 97 5.22 20.08 16.20
CA GLY A 97 5.44 18.66 16.49
C GLY A 97 4.72 17.74 15.48
N ARG A 98 5.15 16.48 15.44
CA ARG A 98 4.41 15.43 14.71
C ARG A 98 3.03 15.25 15.32
N PHE A 99 2.00 15.24 14.50
CA PHE A 99 0.67 14.74 14.86
C PHE A 99 0.10 13.90 13.71
N ASP A 100 -0.53 12.79 14.04
CA ASP A 100 -1.23 11.93 13.08
C ASP A 100 -2.70 12.35 12.97
N PRO A 101 -3.41 12.00 11.86
CA PRO A 101 -4.85 12.23 11.77
C PRO A 101 -5.60 11.67 12.98
N GLN A 102 -6.60 12.39 13.44
CA GLN A 102 -7.36 11.98 14.61
C GLN A 102 -8.00 10.62 14.41
N LYS A 103 -7.83 9.72 15.38
CA LYS A 103 -8.51 8.42 15.38
C LYS A 103 -9.99 8.60 15.76
N LYS A 104 -10.84 7.74 15.20
CA LYS A 104 -12.22 7.58 15.67
C LYS A 104 -12.27 7.17 17.13
N SER A 105 -13.41 7.40 17.79
CA SER A 105 -13.59 7.03 19.20
C SER A 105 -13.40 5.53 19.41
N LEU A 106 -13.01 5.13 20.63
CA LEU A 106 -12.82 3.71 20.95
C LEU A 106 -14.11 2.90 20.80
N GLU A 107 -15.25 3.50 21.13
CA GLU A 107 -16.56 2.88 20.99
C GLU A 107 -16.82 2.56 19.53
N GLU A 108 -16.62 3.53 18.63
CA GLU A 108 -16.81 3.34 17.19
C GLU A 108 -15.81 2.32 16.63
N ARG A 109 -14.55 2.40 17.03
CA ARG A 109 -13.48 1.47 16.59
C ARG A 109 -13.73 0.01 16.96
N LYS A 110 -14.45 -0.26 18.04
CA LYS A 110 -14.76 -1.61 18.50
C LYS A 110 -15.91 -2.28 17.76
N ILE A 111 -16.74 -1.51 17.07
CA ILE A 111 -17.95 -2.03 16.42
C ILE A 111 -18.02 -1.77 14.91
N SER A 112 -17.28 -0.77 14.42
CA SER A 112 -17.35 -0.32 13.04
C SER A 112 -16.20 -0.88 12.18
N PHE A 113 -16.52 -1.25 10.94
CA PHE A 113 -15.56 -1.71 9.94
C PHE A 113 -15.11 -0.60 8.97
N VAL A 114 -15.15 0.66 9.38
CA VAL A 114 -14.63 1.79 8.62
C VAL A 114 -13.20 2.13 9.04
N GLU A 115 -12.43 2.80 8.18
CA GLU A 115 -11.06 3.23 8.51
C GLU A 115 -11.04 4.01 9.83
N ILE A 116 -10.07 3.67 10.70
CA ILE A 116 -10.00 4.25 12.05
C ILE A 116 -9.32 5.61 12.11
N TYR A 117 -8.47 5.92 11.13
CA TYR A 117 -7.82 7.23 11.02
C TYR A 117 -8.67 8.16 10.16
N GLY A 118 -8.90 9.36 10.68
CA GLY A 118 -9.55 10.43 9.95
C GLY A 118 -8.69 10.97 8.81
N GLU A 119 -9.04 12.15 8.34
CA GLU A 119 -8.34 12.85 7.28
C GLU A 119 -7.78 14.16 7.85
N TYR A 120 -6.65 14.58 7.33
CA TYR A 120 -6.15 15.94 7.55
C TYR A 120 -7.04 16.94 6.83
N ASN A 121 -7.21 18.12 7.41
CA ASN A 121 -7.59 19.27 6.62
C ASN A 121 -6.34 19.85 5.90
N GLN A 122 -6.57 20.83 5.03
CA GLN A 122 -5.49 21.41 4.21
C GLN A 122 -4.38 22.05 5.04
N THR A 123 -4.72 22.76 6.10
CA THR A 123 -3.73 23.40 7.01
C THR A 123 -2.93 22.35 7.77
N GLU A 124 -3.59 21.32 8.27
CA GLU A 124 -2.93 20.23 9.00
C GLU A 124 -1.92 19.48 8.14
N VAL A 125 -2.30 19.10 6.91
CA VAL A 125 -1.39 18.37 6.02
C VAL A 125 -0.24 19.26 5.56
N SER A 126 -0.48 20.53 5.25
CA SER A 126 0.56 21.49 4.90
C SER A 126 1.57 21.64 6.05
N ASN A 127 1.11 21.81 7.29
CA ASN A 127 1.96 21.90 8.47
C ASN A 127 2.80 20.64 8.69
N GLN A 128 2.24 19.44 8.47
CA GLN A 128 2.99 18.20 8.59
C GLN A 128 3.97 17.99 7.43
N ALA A 129 3.61 18.36 6.21
CA ALA A 129 4.47 18.30 5.04
C ALA A 129 5.66 19.27 5.15
N HIS A 130 5.43 20.47 5.69
CA HIS A 130 6.46 21.48 5.89
C HIS A 130 7.52 21.10 6.94
N ARG A 131 7.28 20.09 7.76
CA ARG A 131 8.31 19.55 8.65
C ARG A 131 9.45 18.87 7.90
N CYS A 132 9.28 18.58 6.60
CA CYS A 132 10.32 17.94 5.78
C CYS A 132 11.54 18.84 5.60
N LEU A 133 12.73 18.29 5.86
CA LEU A 133 14.00 18.99 5.73
C LEU A 133 14.53 19.07 4.29
N ASP A 134 13.82 18.50 3.32
CA ASP A 134 14.29 18.39 1.92
C ASP A 134 15.74 17.86 1.84
N CYS A 135 16.00 16.74 2.50
CA CYS A 135 17.33 16.17 2.66
C CYS A 135 18.01 15.90 1.32
N GLY A 136 19.25 16.32 1.14
CA GLY A 136 20.06 16.00 -0.06
C GLY A 136 20.28 14.50 -0.25
N ASN A 137 20.24 13.73 0.84
CA ASN A 137 20.19 12.28 0.88
C ASN A 137 18.88 11.83 1.53
N PRO A 138 17.80 11.64 0.76
CA PRO A 138 16.48 11.34 1.30
C PRO A 138 16.38 9.86 1.71
N TYR A 139 16.78 9.52 2.93
CA TYR A 139 16.72 8.15 3.46
C TYR A 139 15.30 7.55 3.41
N CYS A 140 14.27 8.38 3.54
CA CYS A 140 12.89 7.97 3.38
C CYS A 140 12.60 7.44 1.96
N GLU A 141 13.10 8.10 0.92
CA GLU A 141 13.01 7.65 -0.48
C GLU A 141 13.80 6.36 -0.70
N TRP A 142 15.02 6.29 -0.18
CA TRP A 142 15.88 5.10 -0.34
C TRP A 142 15.33 3.89 0.40
N LYS A 143 14.66 4.10 1.53
CA LYS A 143 14.04 3.01 2.30
C LYS A 143 12.71 2.56 1.71
N CYS A 144 12.10 3.36 0.86
CA CYS A 144 10.88 2.98 0.15
C CYS A 144 11.22 2.01 -0.99
N PRO A 145 10.63 0.79 -1.04
CA PRO A 145 10.94 -0.18 -2.10
C PRO A 145 10.69 0.33 -3.53
N VAL A 146 9.74 1.23 -3.71
CA VAL A 146 9.46 1.87 -5.02
C VAL A 146 10.22 3.18 -5.23
N HIS A 147 11.08 3.56 -4.29
CA HIS A 147 11.85 4.82 -4.34
C HIS A 147 10.98 6.04 -4.65
N ASN A 148 9.88 6.18 -3.90
CA ASN A 148 8.91 7.24 -4.12
C ASN A 148 9.52 8.61 -3.78
N TYR A 149 9.26 9.62 -4.60
CA TYR A 149 9.83 10.99 -4.51
C TYR A 149 9.25 11.76 -3.32
N ILE A 150 9.52 11.25 -2.11
CA ILE A 150 8.87 11.69 -0.88
C ILE A 150 9.12 13.16 -0.56
N PRO A 151 10.35 13.68 -0.55
CA PRO A 151 10.58 15.10 -0.28
C PRO A 151 9.91 16.03 -1.32
N ASP A 152 9.94 15.62 -2.59
CA ASP A 152 9.42 16.43 -3.68
C ASP A 152 7.89 16.61 -3.58
N TRP A 153 7.14 15.51 -3.35
CA TRP A 153 5.69 15.63 -3.21
C TRP A 153 5.26 16.21 -1.84
N LEU A 154 6.06 16.06 -0.77
CA LEU A 154 5.81 16.77 0.49
C LEU A 154 5.88 18.29 0.27
N LYS A 155 6.86 18.75 -0.49
CA LYS A 155 6.96 20.16 -0.87
C LYS A 155 5.77 20.64 -1.67
N LEU A 156 5.33 19.86 -2.67
CA LEU A 156 4.14 20.18 -3.45
C LEU A 156 2.88 20.27 -2.59
N VAL A 157 2.73 19.38 -1.59
CA VAL A 157 1.62 19.44 -0.63
C VAL A 157 1.66 20.72 0.22
N ASN A 158 2.84 21.08 0.72
CA ASN A 158 3.02 22.32 1.48
C ASN A 158 2.66 23.56 0.65
N GLU A 159 2.95 23.54 -0.66
CA GLU A 159 2.61 24.58 -1.62
C GLU A 159 1.13 24.52 -2.09
N GLY A 160 0.35 23.51 -1.69
CA GLY A 160 -1.04 23.31 -2.10
C GLY A 160 -1.23 22.69 -3.50
N ASN A 161 -0.14 22.22 -4.13
CA ASN A 161 -0.12 21.64 -5.47
C ASN A 161 -0.45 20.14 -5.45
N ILE A 162 -1.70 19.80 -5.08
CA ILE A 162 -2.12 18.42 -4.82
C ILE A 162 -2.14 17.55 -6.09
N ILE A 163 -2.53 18.10 -7.22
CA ILE A 163 -2.57 17.34 -8.50
C ILE A 163 -1.15 16.94 -8.91
N GLU A 164 -0.20 17.85 -8.86
CA GLU A 164 1.20 17.60 -9.17
C GLU A 164 1.83 16.61 -8.17
N ALA A 165 1.47 16.72 -6.90
CA ALA A 165 1.90 15.77 -5.88
C ALA A 165 1.37 14.36 -6.18
N ALA A 166 0.10 14.23 -6.59
CA ALA A 166 -0.48 12.94 -6.97
C ALA A 166 0.19 12.34 -8.21
N GLU A 167 0.46 13.15 -9.24
CA GLU A 167 1.19 12.71 -10.42
C GLU A 167 2.59 12.20 -10.06
N LEU A 168 3.28 12.91 -9.19
CA LEU A 168 4.61 12.53 -8.74
C LEU A 168 4.60 11.24 -7.91
N CYS A 169 3.62 11.06 -7.02
CA CYS A 169 3.40 9.81 -6.29
C CYS A 169 3.22 8.62 -7.25
N HIS A 170 2.45 8.81 -8.33
CA HIS A 170 2.13 7.75 -9.28
C HIS A 170 3.26 7.44 -10.28
N GLN A 171 4.31 8.25 -10.37
CA GLN A 171 5.44 7.97 -11.25
C GLN A 171 6.20 6.70 -10.83
N THR A 172 6.36 6.47 -9.54
CA THR A 172 7.09 5.32 -9.02
C THR A 172 6.21 4.28 -8.34
N ASN A 173 5.01 4.66 -7.90
CA ASN A 173 4.08 3.79 -7.19
C ASN A 173 2.76 3.67 -7.95
N SER A 174 2.33 2.46 -8.28
CA SER A 174 1.04 2.22 -8.97
C SER A 174 -0.17 2.30 -8.01
N LEU A 175 0.06 2.19 -6.69
CA LEU A 175 -0.99 2.14 -5.67
C LEU A 175 -0.65 3.01 -4.43
N PRO A 176 -0.36 4.32 -4.59
CA PRO A 176 0.03 5.15 -3.46
C PRO A 176 -1.07 5.29 -2.41
N GLU A 177 -2.36 5.31 -2.81
CA GLU A 177 -3.50 5.33 -1.89
C GLU A 177 -3.57 4.09 -0.97
N MET A 178 -3.07 2.95 -1.44
CA MET A 178 -2.94 1.74 -0.63
C MET A 178 -1.73 1.83 0.28
N CYS A 179 -0.57 2.22 -0.27
CA CYS A 179 0.68 2.33 0.48
C CYS A 179 0.57 3.30 1.65
N GLY A 180 -0.04 4.47 1.45
CA GLY A 180 -0.26 5.45 2.50
C GLY A 180 -1.08 4.92 3.69
N ARG A 181 -1.93 3.88 3.45
CA ARG A 181 -2.78 3.25 4.47
C ARG A 181 -2.15 2.03 5.14
N VAL A 182 -1.49 1.15 4.36
CA VAL A 182 -1.14 -0.20 4.83
C VAL A 182 0.34 -0.49 4.98
N CYS A 183 1.23 0.35 4.44
CA CYS A 183 2.66 0.18 4.66
C CYS A 183 3.02 0.31 6.15
N PRO A 184 3.95 -0.51 6.65
CA PRO A 184 4.53 -0.32 7.98
C PRO A 184 5.56 0.83 7.93
N GLN A 185 5.07 2.08 7.89
CA GLN A 185 5.90 3.27 7.68
C GLN A 185 7.00 3.41 8.74
N ASP A 186 6.75 2.95 9.97
CA ASP A 186 7.69 2.93 11.09
C ASP A 186 8.94 2.06 10.83
N ARG A 187 8.88 1.13 9.89
CA ARG A 187 10.00 0.28 9.44
C ARG A 187 10.52 0.67 8.05
N LEU A 188 9.84 1.56 7.36
CA LEU A 188 10.14 2.03 6.01
C LEU A 188 10.48 3.52 6.01
N CYS A 189 9.74 4.30 5.24
CA CYS A 189 10.00 5.72 5.00
C CYS A 189 10.03 6.58 6.27
N GLU A 190 9.05 6.44 7.16
CA GLU A 190 9.02 7.21 8.41
C GLU A 190 10.11 6.75 9.39
N GLY A 191 10.36 5.42 9.46
CA GLY A 191 11.46 4.89 10.28
C GLY A 191 12.85 5.35 9.83
N ALA A 192 13.01 5.67 8.54
CA ALA A 192 14.25 6.19 7.96
C ALA A 192 14.29 7.73 7.86
N CYS A 193 13.24 8.42 8.27
CA CYS A 193 13.21 9.88 8.25
C CYS A 193 14.26 10.46 9.21
N THR A 194 15.02 11.44 8.75
CA THR A 194 16.04 12.13 9.56
C THR A 194 15.49 12.70 10.86
N LEU A 195 14.23 13.14 10.86
CA LEU A 195 13.55 13.67 12.05
C LEU A 195 13.08 12.60 13.02
N ASN A 196 13.12 11.30 12.64
CA ASN A 196 12.58 10.24 13.48
C ASN A 196 13.25 10.18 14.86
N ASP A 197 14.56 10.47 14.91
CA ASP A 197 15.33 10.51 16.14
C ASP A 197 15.23 11.90 16.79
N GLY A 198 14.39 12.03 17.80
CA GLY A 198 14.27 13.23 18.66
C GLY A 198 13.11 14.17 18.34
N PHE A 199 12.70 14.32 17.07
CA PHE A 199 11.63 15.25 16.66
C PHE A 199 10.37 14.56 16.16
N GLY A 200 10.40 13.26 15.97
CA GLY A 200 9.36 12.46 15.32
C GLY A 200 9.35 12.65 13.80
N ALA A 201 9.29 11.54 13.08
CA ALA A 201 9.27 11.53 11.61
C ALA A 201 8.16 12.42 11.02
N VAL A 202 8.34 12.87 9.79
CA VAL A 202 7.25 13.42 8.99
C VAL A 202 6.16 12.36 8.80
N THR A 203 4.89 12.74 8.82
CA THR A 203 3.73 11.83 8.66
C THR A 203 3.55 11.43 7.20
N ILE A 204 4.55 10.73 6.65
CA ILE A 204 4.68 10.43 5.22
C ILE A 204 3.48 9.63 4.72
N GLY A 205 3.12 8.55 5.41
CA GLY A 205 2.00 7.71 4.99
C GLY A 205 0.65 8.43 5.02
N SER A 206 0.38 9.22 6.08
CA SER A 206 -0.87 9.98 6.18
C SER A 206 -0.95 11.09 5.13
N THR A 207 0.18 11.67 4.75
CA THR A 207 0.25 12.68 3.69
C THR A 207 0.08 12.03 2.30
N GLU A 208 0.69 10.87 2.03
CA GLU A 208 0.48 10.11 0.79
C GLU A 208 -1.00 9.72 0.61
N LYS A 209 -1.66 9.26 1.71
CA LYS A 209 -3.11 9.03 1.75
C LYS A 209 -3.89 10.29 1.36
N TYR A 210 -3.59 11.43 2.00
CA TYR A 210 -4.26 12.70 1.73
C TYR A 210 -4.12 13.15 0.28
N ILE A 211 -2.90 13.10 -0.28
CA ILE A 211 -2.63 13.46 -1.68
C ILE A 211 -3.56 12.70 -2.62
N THR A 212 -3.59 11.38 -2.46
CA THR A 212 -4.32 10.51 -3.39
C THR A 212 -5.83 10.61 -3.23
N ASP A 213 -6.33 10.64 -1.99
CA ASP A 213 -7.75 10.81 -1.73
C ASP A 213 -8.25 12.14 -2.29
N LYS A 214 -7.50 13.23 -2.04
CA LYS A 214 -7.86 14.56 -2.48
C LYS A 214 -7.81 14.72 -4.01
N ALA A 215 -6.78 14.18 -4.63
CA ALA A 215 -6.68 14.17 -6.09
C ALA A 215 -7.85 13.40 -6.73
N PHE A 216 -8.24 12.26 -6.16
CA PHE A 216 -9.40 11.49 -6.63
C PHE A 216 -10.73 12.23 -6.44
N GLU A 217 -10.89 12.97 -5.34
CA GLU A 217 -12.05 13.85 -5.12
C GLU A 217 -12.12 14.98 -6.14
N MET A 218 -10.96 15.55 -6.50
CA MET A 218 -10.83 16.58 -7.53
C MET A 218 -11.01 16.03 -8.96
N GLY A 219 -11.21 14.71 -9.11
CA GLY A 219 -11.43 14.05 -10.40
C GLY A 219 -10.16 13.72 -11.17
N TRP A 220 -8.99 13.76 -10.51
CA TRP A 220 -7.73 13.38 -11.14
C TRP A 220 -7.77 11.97 -11.72
N LYS A 221 -7.22 11.82 -12.90
CA LYS A 221 -6.98 10.56 -13.60
C LYS A 221 -5.63 10.63 -14.29
N PRO A 222 -4.93 9.49 -14.45
CA PRO A 222 -3.70 9.46 -15.25
C PRO A 222 -3.95 9.99 -16.67
N ASP A 223 -3.08 10.88 -17.13
CA ASP A 223 -3.10 11.31 -18.53
C ASP A 223 -2.60 10.17 -19.41
N MET A 224 -3.44 9.73 -20.34
CA MET A 224 -3.14 8.67 -21.30
C MET A 224 -3.09 9.20 -22.74
N SER A 225 -3.14 10.51 -22.95
CA SER A 225 -3.19 11.15 -24.28
C SER A 225 -1.94 10.89 -25.13
N TYR A 226 -0.79 10.71 -24.48
CA TYR A 226 0.50 10.43 -25.13
C TYR A 226 0.69 8.95 -25.52
N ARG A 227 -0.20 8.05 -25.07
CA ARG A 227 -0.08 6.61 -25.28
C ARG A 227 -0.46 6.22 -26.70
N THR A 228 0.39 5.42 -27.34
CA THR A 228 0.06 4.74 -28.60
C THR A 228 -0.08 3.25 -28.32
N TRP A 229 -1.22 2.66 -28.66
CA TRP A 229 -1.44 1.23 -28.53
C TRP A 229 -0.58 0.45 -29.53
N THR A 230 0.06 -0.59 -29.01
CA THR A 230 0.71 -1.61 -29.82
C THR A 230 -0.28 -2.74 -30.15
N ASP A 231 0.13 -3.68 -30.99
CA ASP A 231 -0.61 -4.92 -31.24
C ASP A 231 -0.39 -5.99 -30.16
N LYS A 232 0.50 -5.71 -29.20
CA LYS A 232 0.91 -6.64 -28.15
C LYS A 232 -0.11 -6.73 -27.01
N LYS A 233 -0.27 -7.95 -26.47
CA LYS A 233 -1.15 -8.22 -25.34
C LYS A 233 -0.52 -9.19 -24.36
N VAL A 234 -0.72 -8.92 -23.07
CA VAL A 234 -0.17 -9.69 -21.94
C VAL A 234 -1.30 -10.18 -21.05
N ALA A 235 -1.27 -11.46 -20.72
CA ALA A 235 -2.13 -12.04 -19.70
C ALA A 235 -1.47 -11.89 -18.33
N ILE A 236 -2.24 -11.43 -17.35
CA ILE A 236 -1.80 -11.28 -15.97
C ILE A 236 -2.68 -12.19 -15.10
N VAL A 237 -2.08 -13.15 -14.43
CA VAL A 237 -2.78 -14.08 -13.54
C VAL A 237 -2.59 -13.63 -12.09
N GLY A 238 -3.66 -13.11 -11.51
CA GLY A 238 -3.70 -12.51 -10.19
C GLY A 238 -3.86 -10.98 -10.24
N ALA A 239 -4.97 -10.48 -9.72
CA ALA A 239 -5.27 -9.05 -9.57
C ALA A 239 -4.83 -8.49 -8.21
N GLY A 240 -3.80 -9.08 -7.60
CA GLY A 240 -3.14 -8.55 -6.41
C GLY A 240 -2.20 -7.38 -6.73
N PRO A 241 -1.50 -6.82 -5.72
CA PRO A 241 -0.63 -5.64 -5.90
C PRO A 241 0.38 -5.78 -7.03
N ALA A 242 1.04 -6.94 -7.16
CA ALA A 242 2.01 -7.18 -8.23
C ALA A 242 1.35 -7.18 -9.62
N GLY A 243 0.22 -7.90 -9.77
CA GLY A 243 -0.50 -7.96 -11.04
C GLY A 243 -1.08 -6.61 -11.47
N ILE A 244 -1.66 -5.87 -10.52
CA ILE A 244 -2.18 -4.52 -10.79
C ILE A 244 -1.05 -3.56 -11.19
N ALA A 245 0.09 -3.62 -10.51
CA ALA A 245 1.24 -2.78 -10.82
C ALA A 245 1.85 -3.14 -12.19
N CYS A 246 1.87 -4.43 -12.53
CA CYS A 246 2.26 -4.90 -13.86
C CYS A 246 1.30 -4.35 -14.94
N ALA A 247 -0.01 -4.48 -14.73
CA ALA A 247 -1.03 -3.98 -15.64
C ALA A 247 -0.95 -2.46 -15.85
N ASP A 248 -0.73 -1.69 -14.78
CA ASP A 248 -0.57 -0.22 -14.85
C ASP A 248 0.58 0.17 -15.79
N VAL A 249 1.78 -0.40 -15.60
CA VAL A 249 2.98 -0.06 -16.38
C VAL A 249 2.84 -0.52 -17.84
N LEU A 250 2.35 -1.73 -18.08
CA LEU A 250 2.11 -2.25 -19.44
C LEU A 250 1.12 -1.36 -20.20
N THR A 251 0.00 -1.03 -19.56
CA THR A 251 -1.06 -0.21 -20.17
C THR A 251 -0.58 1.20 -20.47
N ARG A 252 0.20 1.83 -19.59
CA ARG A 252 0.85 3.13 -19.87
C ARG A 252 1.79 3.08 -21.08
N SER A 253 2.42 1.93 -21.31
CA SER A 253 3.34 1.72 -22.44
C SER A 253 2.64 1.26 -23.73
N GLY A 254 1.30 1.23 -23.76
CA GLY A 254 0.52 0.84 -24.93
C GLY A 254 0.40 -0.68 -25.16
N VAL A 255 0.75 -1.50 -24.18
CA VAL A 255 0.55 -2.96 -24.22
C VAL A 255 -0.80 -3.28 -23.58
N LYS A 256 -1.65 -4.05 -24.27
CA LYS A 256 -2.96 -4.45 -23.75
C LYS A 256 -2.79 -5.42 -22.57
N SER A 257 -3.41 -5.10 -21.45
CA SER A 257 -3.31 -5.86 -20.21
C SER A 257 -4.64 -6.52 -19.87
N HIS A 258 -4.66 -7.85 -19.86
CA HIS A 258 -5.82 -8.67 -19.50
C HIS A 258 -5.55 -9.38 -18.18
N VAL A 259 -6.26 -8.99 -17.12
CA VAL A 259 -6.03 -9.45 -15.74
C VAL A 259 -7.08 -10.47 -15.33
N TYR A 260 -6.64 -11.65 -14.95
CA TYR A 260 -7.49 -12.76 -14.50
C TYR A 260 -7.34 -12.96 -13.00
N ASP A 261 -8.45 -13.09 -12.28
CA ASP A 261 -8.44 -13.43 -10.87
C ASP A 261 -9.58 -14.35 -10.48
N LYS A 262 -9.31 -15.28 -9.55
CA LYS A 262 -10.32 -16.19 -8.98
C LYS A 262 -11.36 -15.50 -8.12
N TYR A 263 -11.02 -14.35 -7.55
CA TYR A 263 -11.92 -13.52 -6.75
C TYR A 263 -12.77 -12.60 -7.63
N GLN A 264 -13.88 -12.11 -7.06
CA GLN A 264 -14.85 -11.26 -7.76
C GLN A 264 -14.48 -9.77 -7.73
N GLU A 265 -13.38 -9.41 -7.05
CA GLU A 265 -12.86 -8.04 -6.98
C GLU A 265 -11.34 -8.09 -7.05
N ILE A 266 -10.74 -6.98 -7.53
CA ILE A 266 -9.29 -6.79 -7.58
C ILE A 266 -8.69 -6.58 -6.19
N GLY A 267 -7.38 -6.55 -6.09
CA GLY A 267 -6.63 -6.21 -4.89
C GLY A 267 -6.00 -7.43 -4.20
N GLY A 268 -6.43 -8.66 -4.51
CA GLY A 268 -5.93 -9.85 -3.83
C GLY A 268 -6.04 -9.71 -2.30
N LEU A 269 -4.94 -9.81 -1.55
CA LEU A 269 -4.96 -9.66 -0.09
C LEU A 269 -5.23 -8.23 0.39
N LEU A 270 -5.08 -7.18 -0.44
CA LEU A 270 -5.56 -5.83 -0.10
C LEU A 270 -7.07 -5.82 0.13
N THR A 271 -7.81 -6.60 -0.65
CA THR A 271 -9.26 -6.70 -0.54
C THR A 271 -9.66 -7.78 0.46
N PHE A 272 -9.11 -8.99 0.32
CA PHE A 272 -9.60 -10.17 1.02
C PHE A 272 -8.84 -10.51 2.31
N GLY A 273 -7.62 -9.99 2.47
CA GLY A 273 -6.78 -10.22 3.66
C GLY A 273 -6.76 -9.04 4.63
N ILE A 274 -6.68 -7.81 4.12
CA ILE A 274 -6.64 -6.60 4.95
C ILE A 274 -8.08 -6.18 5.32
N PRO A 275 -8.40 -5.97 6.61
CA PRO A 275 -9.74 -5.57 7.02
C PRO A 275 -10.14 -4.16 6.57
N GLU A 276 -11.45 -3.93 6.45
CA GLU A 276 -12.07 -2.66 6.06
C GLU A 276 -11.63 -1.48 6.95
N PHE A 277 -11.42 -1.71 8.24
CA PHE A 277 -10.99 -0.67 9.19
C PHE A 277 -9.53 -0.21 9.03
N LYS A 278 -8.77 -0.84 8.13
CA LYS A 278 -7.42 -0.41 7.69
C LYS A 278 -7.41 0.10 6.26
N LEU A 279 -8.25 -0.48 5.40
CA LEU A 279 -8.36 -0.14 3.99
C LEU A 279 -9.80 -0.37 3.53
N GLU A 280 -10.57 0.69 3.39
CA GLU A 280 -11.93 0.62 2.86
C GLU A 280 -11.95 0.15 1.40
N LYS A 281 -12.82 -0.82 1.09
CA LYS A 281 -12.85 -1.45 -0.25
C LYS A 281 -13.33 -0.51 -1.35
N LYS A 282 -13.99 0.60 -0.98
CA LYS A 282 -14.28 1.70 -1.93
C LYS A 282 -13.00 2.28 -2.56
N VAL A 283 -11.87 2.28 -1.82
CA VAL A 283 -10.57 2.76 -2.32
C VAL A 283 -10.04 1.81 -3.39
N VAL A 284 -10.11 0.50 -3.14
CA VAL A 284 -9.74 -0.53 -4.12
C VAL A 284 -10.62 -0.45 -5.37
N LYS A 285 -11.94 -0.31 -5.18
CA LYS A 285 -12.88 -0.14 -6.28
C LYS A 285 -12.57 1.11 -7.11
N LYS A 286 -12.25 2.23 -6.47
CA LYS A 286 -11.84 3.47 -7.18
C LYS A 286 -10.60 3.23 -8.05
N ARG A 287 -9.61 2.48 -7.56
CA ARG A 287 -8.43 2.10 -8.36
C ARG A 287 -8.81 1.22 -9.54
N ARG A 288 -9.73 0.27 -9.36
CA ARG A 288 -10.26 -0.53 -10.46
C ARG A 288 -10.88 0.36 -11.54
N ASP A 289 -11.77 1.27 -11.17
CA ASP A 289 -12.43 2.18 -12.10
C ASP A 289 -11.41 3.03 -12.89
N ILE A 290 -10.31 3.46 -12.25
CA ILE A 290 -9.21 4.18 -12.90
C ILE A 290 -8.49 3.29 -13.91
N LEU A 291 -8.13 2.06 -13.54
CA LEU A 291 -7.40 1.14 -14.42
C LEU A 291 -8.25 0.70 -15.61
N GLU A 292 -9.54 0.44 -15.41
CA GLU A 292 -10.50 0.17 -16.49
C GLU A 292 -10.59 1.39 -17.43
N GLY A 293 -10.64 2.60 -16.88
CA GLY A 293 -10.60 3.84 -17.65
C GLY A 293 -9.30 4.06 -18.43
N MET A 294 -8.19 3.48 -17.97
CA MET A 294 -6.93 3.44 -18.70
C MET A 294 -6.90 2.39 -19.83
N GLY A 295 -7.81 1.41 -19.80
CA GLY A 295 -7.90 0.33 -20.78
C GLY A 295 -7.38 -1.03 -20.30
N VAL A 296 -7.25 -1.24 -18.98
CA VAL A 296 -7.03 -2.57 -18.40
C VAL A 296 -8.34 -3.35 -18.45
N GLU A 297 -8.30 -4.59 -18.91
CA GLU A 297 -9.46 -5.49 -18.89
C GLU A 297 -9.34 -6.50 -17.75
N PHE A 298 -10.39 -6.60 -16.91
CA PHE A 298 -10.45 -7.53 -15.79
C PHE A 298 -11.42 -8.67 -16.03
N PHE A 299 -10.94 -9.91 -15.88
CA PHE A 299 -11.70 -11.15 -15.94
C PHE A 299 -11.76 -11.78 -14.55
N LEU A 300 -12.67 -11.27 -13.72
CA LEU A 300 -12.80 -11.64 -12.31
C LEU A 300 -13.71 -12.86 -12.11
N GLY A 301 -13.49 -13.60 -11.01
CA GLY A 301 -14.18 -14.84 -10.71
C GLY A 301 -13.76 -15.99 -11.65
N LYS A 302 -12.56 -15.94 -12.23
CA LYS A 302 -11.98 -16.93 -13.15
C LYS A 302 -10.68 -17.49 -12.60
N GLU A 303 -10.71 -18.74 -12.19
CA GLU A 303 -9.55 -19.47 -11.68
C GLU A 303 -8.79 -20.14 -12.83
N ILE A 304 -7.53 -19.74 -13.05
CA ILE A 304 -6.68 -20.34 -14.08
C ILE A 304 -6.24 -21.74 -13.65
N GLY A 305 -6.37 -22.68 -14.57
CA GLY A 305 -6.19 -24.11 -14.34
C GLY A 305 -7.49 -24.84 -13.97
N LYS A 306 -8.60 -24.10 -13.78
CA LYS A 306 -9.91 -24.67 -13.46
C LYS A 306 -11.01 -24.16 -14.40
N ASP A 307 -11.27 -22.84 -14.39
CA ASP A 307 -12.29 -22.21 -15.26
C ASP A 307 -11.73 -21.91 -16.65
N ILE A 308 -10.46 -21.58 -16.75
CA ILE A 308 -9.70 -21.31 -17.98
C ILE A 308 -8.40 -22.10 -17.90
N GLN A 309 -8.05 -22.84 -18.94
CA GLN A 309 -6.79 -23.58 -18.98
C GLN A 309 -5.61 -22.62 -19.20
N PHE A 310 -4.52 -22.80 -18.46
CA PHE A 310 -3.34 -21.96 -18.63
C PHE A 310 -2.79 -21.99 -20.06
N LYS A 311 -2.93 -23.11 -20.76
CA LYS A 311 -2.56 -23.27 -22.17
C LYS A 311 -3.22 -22.21 -23.06
N GLU A 312 -4.47 -21.85 -22.81
CA GLU A 312 -5.20 -20.83 -23.59
C GLU A 312 -4.52 -19.46 -23.45
N LEU A 313 -4.07 -19.10 -22.24
CA LEU A 313 -3.31 -17.87 -22.04
C LEU A 313 -1.94 -17.95 -22.71
N TYR A 314 -1.23 -19.06 -22.53
CA TYR A 314 0.09 -19.25 -23.10
C TYR A 314 0.11 -19.17 -24.64
N GLU A 315 -0.89 -19.69 -25.31
CA GLU A 315 -1.00 -19.67 -26.78
C GLU A 315 -1.46 -18.32 -27.33
N ASN A 316 -2.36 -17.63 -26.63
CA ASN A 316 -3.06 -16.44 -27.17
C ASN A 316 -2.46 -15.09 -26.78
N TYR A 317 -1.46 -15.03 -25.91
CA TYR A 317 -0.82 -13.80 -25.46
C TYR A 317 0.66 -13.75 -25.83
N ASP A 318 1.25 -12.57 -25.97
CA ASP A 318 2.67 -12.40 -26.28
C ASP A 318 3.56 -12.75 -25.08
N ALA A 319 3.10 -12.47 -23.86
CA ALA A 319 3.72 -12.89 -22.61
C ALA A 319 2.65 -13.14 -21.53
N VAL A 320 3.05 -13.81 -20.43
CA VAL A 320 2.18 -14.04 -19.26
C VAL A 320 2.92 -13.59 -18.01
N PHE A 321 2.24 -12.83 -17.15
CA PHE A 321 2.72 -12.49 -15.81
C PHE A 321 1.94 -13.27 -14.75
N LEU A 322 2.67 -13.88 -13.80
CA LEU A 322 2.10 -14.61 -12.67
C LEU A 322 2.28 -13.81 -11.37
N GLY A 323 1.19 -13.36 -10.80
CA GLY A 323 1.13 -12.60 -9.54
C GLY A 323 0.10 -13.17 -8.57
N MET A 324 0.02 -14.51 -8.45
CA MET A 324 -1.04 -15.20 -7.70
C MET A 324 -0.85 -15.19 -6.18
N GLY A 325 0.26 -14.64 -5.65
CA GLY A 325 0.52 -14.52 -4.22
C GLY A 325 0.82 -15.85 -3.51
N THR A 326 0.68 -15.85 -2.17
CA THR A 326 0.88 -17.01 -1.29
C THR A 326 -0.36 -17.22 -0.42
N TYR A 327 -1.00 -18.38 -0.50
CA TYR A 327 -2.28 -18.65 0.17
C TYR A 327 -2.28 -19.88 1.06
N THR A 328 -1.23 -20.73 1.05
CA THR A 328 -1.15 -21.89 1.92
C THR A 328 -0.73 -21.48 3.32
N SER A 329 -1.63 -21.55 4.28
CA SER A 329 -1.33 -21.25 5.68
C SER A 329 -0.30 -22.21 6.26
N LEU A 330 0.62 -21.69 7.06
CA LEU A 330 1.53 -22.51 7.86
C LEU A 330 0.77 -23.14 9.03
N GLU A 331 1.01 -24.43 9.25
CA GLU A 331 0.48 -25.19 10.39
C GLU A 331 1.44 -25.10 11.57
N GLY A 332 0.95 -25.25 12.79
CA GLY A 332 1.76 -25.26 14.00
C GLY A 332 2.39 -26.63 14.27
N GLY A 333 1.80 -27.71 13.75
CA GLY A 333 2.25 -29.07 13.92
C GLY A 333 1.92 -29.66 15.30
N PHE A 334 0.97 -29.08 16.05
CA PHE A 334 0.56 -29.56 17.34
C PHE A 334 -0.83 -30.23 17.29
N LYS A 335 -1.11 -31.07 18.28
CA LYS A 335 -2.36 -31.81 18.35
C LYS A 335 -3.57 -30.87 18.50
N GLY A 336 -4.68 -31.23 17.87
CA GLY A 336 -5.95 -30.50 17.97
C GLY A 336 -6.18 -29.41 16.90
N GLU A 337 -5.24 -29.15 16.00
CA GLU A 337 -5.38 -28.13 14.93
C GLU A 337 -6.56 -28.36 13.96
N LYS A 338 -7.09 -29.58 13.91
CA LYS A 338 -8.23 -29.94 13.04
C LYS A 338 -9.57 -29.96 13.79
N LEU A 339 -9.60 -29.56 15.05
CA LEU A 339 -10.85 -29.47 15.81
C LEU A 339 -11.76 -28.40 15.22
N PRO A 340 -13.10 -28.58 15.25
CA PRO A 340 -14.05 -27.53 14.95
C PRO A 340 -13.78 -26.28 15.80
N ASN A 341 -13.94 -25.10 15.22
CA ASN A 341 -13.58 -23.78 15.76
C ASN A 341 -12.07 -23.48 15.83
N VAL A 342 -11.23 -24.28 15.19
CA VAL A 342 -9.88 -23.87 14.81
C VAL A 342 -9.90 -23.32 13.39
N PHE A 343 -9.45 -22.09 13.20
CA PHE A 343 -9.51 -21.41 11.94
C PHE A 343 -8.12 -20.97 11.47
N LYS A 344 -7.89 -20.99 10.18
CA LYS A 344 -6.74 -20.33 9.56
C LYS A 344 -7.03 -18.84 9.40
N ALA A 345 -6.03 -18.01 9.60
CA ALA A 345 -6.19 -16.55 9.57
C ALA A 345 -6.83 -16.02 8.28
N LEU A 346 -6.36 -16.51 7.10
CA LEU A 346 -6.93 -16.06 5.83
C LEU A 346 -8.37 -16.49 5.64
N ASP A 347 -8.72 -17.72 5.98
CA ASP A 347 -10.09 -18.21 5.87
C ASP A 347 -11.04 -17.34 6.70
N TYR A 348 -10.59 -16.95 7.90
CA TYR A 348 -11.33 -16.05 8.79
C TYR A 348 -11.50 -14.65 8.19
N LEU A 349 -10.39 -14.03 7.74
CA LEU A 349 -10.42 -12.67 7.20
C LEU A 349 -11.19 -12.60 5.88
N ILE A 350 -11.00 -13.58 4.98
CA ILE A 350 -11.74 -13.68 3.72
C ILE A 350 -13.24 -13.85 3.97
N SER A 351 -13.63 -14.72 4.93
CA SER A 351 -15.04 -14.90 5.26
C SER A 351 -15.69 -13.61 5.79
N SER A 352 -14.95 -12.85 6.62
CA SER A 352 -15.38 -11.55 7.13
C SER A 352 -15.55 -10.52 6.02
N THR A 353 -14.58 -10.44 5.10
CA THR A 353 -14.63 -9.52 3.96
C THR A 353 -15.77 -9.87 3.00
N ASN A 354 -15.94 -11.14 2.65
CA ASN A 354 -17.02 -11.59 1.79
C ASN A 354 -18.41 -11.21 2.37
N ARG A 355 -18.55 -11.32 3.69
CA ARG A 355 -19.76 -10.90 4.40
C ARG A 355 -20.01 -9.40 4.27
N LEU A 356 -18.99 -8.58 4.48
CA LEU A 356 -19.06 -7.11 4.37
C LEU A 356 -19.40 -6.67 2.94
N LEU A 357 -18.78 -7.29 1.93
CA LEU A 357 -18.98 -7.00 0.52
C LEU A 357 -20.28 -7.63 -0.05
N LYS A 358 -20.97 -8.47 0.71
CA LYS A 358 -22.18 -9.19 0.29
C LYS A 358 -21.98 -10.07 -0.96
N ILE A 359 -20.79 -10.65 -1.10
CA ILE A 359 -20.39 -11.55 -2.20
C ILE A 359 -20.29 -13.01 -1.76
N GLU A 360 -20.82 -13.34 -0.59
CA GLU A 360 -20.86 -14.70 -0.08
C GLU A 360 -21.67 -15.59 -1.02
N LYS A 361 -21.04 -16.67 -1.53
CA LYS A 361 -21.74 -17.72 -2.29
C LYS A 361 -22.47 -18.69 -1.35
N ASP A 362 -21.98 -18.83 -0.13
CA ASP A 362 -22.47 -19.75 0.89
C ASP A 362 -22.42 -19.06 2.25
N LYS A 363 -23.59 -18.71 2.79
CA LYS A 363 -23.73 -18.01 4.07
C LYS A 363 -23.26 -18.85 5.27
N GLU A 364 -23.24 -20.17 5.15
CA GLU A 364 -22.81 -21.08 6.21
C GLU A 364 -21.28 -21.04 6.40
N LYS A 365 -20.53 -20.55 5.41
CA LYS A 365 -19.07 -20.37 5.51
C LYS A 365 -18.62 -19.14 6.29
N PHE A 366 -19.54 -18.28 6.70
CA PHE A 366 -19.19 -17.12 7.53
C PHE A 366 -18.74 -17.55 8.94
N ILE A 367 -17.50 -17.23 9.28
CA ILE A 367 -16.94 -17.52 10.61
C ILE A 367 -17.36 -16.40 11.56
N ASN A 368 -18.33 -16.70 12.43
CA ASN A 368 -18.89 -15.78 13.41
C ASN A 368 -18.30 -16.02 14.80
N LEU A 369 -17.60 -15.05 15.34
CA LEU A 369 -16.96 -15.11 16.65
C LEU A 369 -17.68 -14.29 17.73
N LYS A 370 -18.89 -13.80 17.46
CA LYS A 370 -19.69 -13.05 18.44
C LYS A 370 -19.91 -13.86 19.72
N GLY A 371 -19.62 -13.24 20.86
CA GLY A 371 -19.81 -13.82 22.20
C GLY A 371 -18.81 -14.92 22.58
N LYS A 372 -17.81 -15.22 21.75
CA LYS A 372 -16.79 -16.26 21.97
C LYS A 372 -15.55 -15.72 22.68
N ASN A 373 -14.90 -16.56 23.47
CA ASN A 373 -13.54 -16.34 23.93
C ASN A 373 -12.58 -16.79 22.83
N VAL A 374 -11.86 -15.85 22.22
CA VAL A 374 -11.05 -16.07 21.03
C VAL A 374 -9.57 -15.98 21.38
N ILE A 375 -8.80 -16.97 20.93
CA ILE A 375 -7.34 -16.95 20.99
C ILE A 375 -6.79 -16.82 19.56
N VAL A 376 -5.89 -15.86 19.36
CA VAL A 376 -5.13 -15.69 18.11
C VAL A 376 -3.67 -16.05 18.37
N LEU A 377 -3.15 -16.99 17.59
CA LEU A 377 -1.77 -17.45 17.66
C LEU A 377 -0.91 -16.77 16.60
N GLY A 378 0.02 -15.93 17.04
CA GLY A 378 0.94 -15.23 16.16
C GLY A 378 1.15 -13.77 16.55
N GLY A 379 2.21 -13.15 16.03
CA GLY A 379 2.59 -11.77 16.36
C GLY A 379 2.80 -10.85 15.17
N GLY A 380 2.39 -11.27 13.97
CA GLY A 380 2.48 -10.47 12.73
C GLY A 380 1.25 -9.60 12.48
N ASP A 381 1.29 -8.80 11.41
CA ASP A 381 0.18 -7.92 11.04
C ASP A 381 -1.12 -8.69 10.76
N THR A 382 -1.04 -9.90 10.18
CA THR A 382 -2.21 -10.78 9.99
C THR A 382 -2.86 -11.17 11.32
N ALA A 383 -2.06 -11.41 12.37
CA ALA A 383 -2.61 -11.69 13.70
C ALA A 383 -3.32 -10.47 14.28
N MET A 384 -2.77 -9.26 14.08
CA MET A 384 -3.42 -8.00 14.47
C MET A 384 -4.75 -7.81 13.74
N ASP A 385 -4.79 -8.11 12.46
CA ASP A 385 -6.00 -8.05 11.64
C ASP A 385 -7.09 -9.02 12.16
N CYS A 386 -6.71 -10.26 12.52
CA CYS A 386 -7.61 -11.24 13.12
C CYS A 386 -8.13 -10.78 14.49
N ASN A 387 -7.24 -10.32 15.37
CA ASN A 387 -7.59 -9.83 16.71
C ASN A 387 -8.64 -8.71 16.62
N ARG A 388 -8.34 -7.70 15.85
CA ARG A 388 -9.17 -6.49 15.71
C ARG A 388 -10.49 -6.78 14.98
N THR A 389 -10.50 -7.74 14.05
CA THR A 389 -11.72 -8.23 13.41
C THR A 389 -12.60 -8.96 14.41
N ALA A 390 -12.03 -9.80 15.27
CA ALA A 390 -12.79 -10.52 16.30
C ALA A 390 -13.43 -9.57 17.33
N VAL A 391 -12.72 -8.50 17.73
CA VAL A 391 -13.29 -7.43 18.58
C VAL A 391 -14.52 -6.83 17.92
N ARG A 392 -14.43 -6.44 16.63
CA ARG A 392 -15.54 -5.83 15.87
C ARG A 392 -16.72 -6.76 15.62
N GLN A 393 -16.47 -8.06 15.56
CA GLN A 393 -17.56 -9.06 15.50
C GLN A 393 -18.26 -9.24 16.87
N GLY A 394 -17.77 -8.61 17.95
CA GLY A 394 -18.33 -8.69 19.29
C GLY A 394 -17.93 -9.97 20.03
N ALA A 395 -16.70 -10.44 19.84
CA ALA A 395 -16.12 -11.50 20.68
C ALA A 395 -16.19 -11.10 22.17
N LYS A 396 -16.41 -12.06 23.06
CA LYS A 396 -16.47 -11.82 24.52
C LYS A 396 -15.10 -11.42 25.07
N SER A 397 -14.03 -12.09 24.60
CA SER A 397 -12.65 -11.75 24.87
C SER A 397 -11.78 -12.10 23.67
N VAL A 398 -10.68 -11.39 23.48
CA VAL A 398 -9.68 -11.67 22.44
C VAL A 398 -8.30 -11.65 23.07
N LYS A 399 -7.60 -12.79 23.01
CA LYS A 399 -6.21 -12.93 23.49
C LYS A 399 -5.27 -13.25 22.34
N CYS A 400 -4.19 -12.49 22.24
CA CYS A 400 -3.11 -12.73 21.29
C CYS A 400 -1.96 -13.44 22.01
N LEU A 401 -1.65 -14.67 21.64
CA LEU A 401 -0.54 -15.41 22.20
C LEU A 401 0.67 -15.35 21.27
N TYR A 402 1.80 -14.90 21.82
CA TYR A 402 3.04 -14.79 21.06
C TYR A 402 4.23 -15.42 21.79
N ARG A 403 4.99 -16.24 21.07
CA ARG A 403 6.09 -17.06 21.63
C ARG A 403 7.38 -16.30 21.97
N ARG A 404 7.45 -15.00 21.70
CA ARG A 404 8.55 -14.10 22.07
C ARG A 404 8.00 -12.92 22.87
N ASP A 405 8.87 -12.00 23.24
CA ASP A 405 8.48 -10.74 23.87
C ASP A 405 7.93 -9.72 22.87
N GLU A 406 7.40 -8.61 23.37
CA GLU A 406 6.82 -7.54 22.56
C GLU A 406 7.84 -6.90 21.61
N LYS A 407 9.10 -6.75 22.03
CA LYS A 407 10.16 -6.13 21.21
C LYS A 407 10.47 -6.95 19.95
N ASN A 408 10.28 -8.26 20.03
CA ASN A 408 10.52 -9.20 18.95
C ASN A 408 9.26 -9.50 18.11
N MET A 409 8.15 -8.74 18.29
CA MET A 409 6.98 -8.89 17.45
C MET A 409 7.28 -8.41 16.02
N PRO A 410 6.93 -9.19 14.99
CA PRO A 410 7.08 -8.77 13.58
C PRO A 410 5.96 -7.83 13.12
N GLY A 411 4.87 -7.69 13.87
CA GLY A 411 3.78 -6.77 13.55
C GLY A 411 4.18 -5.30 13.71
N SER A 412 3.57 -4.43 12.93
CA SER A 412 3.74 -2.98 13.05
C SER A 412 3.39 -2.50 14.46
N LYS A 413 4.25 -1.67 15.05
CA LYS A 413 4.02 -1.08 16.38
C LYS A 413 2.68 -0.35 16.46
N ARG A 414 2.32 0.34 15.39
CA ARG A 414 1.04 1.04 15.23
C ARG A 414 -0.16 0.09 15.35
N GLU A 415 -0.10 -1.07 14.70
CA GLU A 415 -1.18 -2.06 14.73
C GLU A 415 -1.29 -2.77 16.07
N VAL A 416 -0.16 -3.09 16.72
CA VAL A 416 -0.11 -3.63 18.08
C VAL A 416 -0.74 -2.64 19.08
N THR A 417 -0.38 -1.35 18.98
CA THR A 417 -0.96 -0.29 19.83
C THR A 417 -2.47 -0.19 19.61
N ASN A 418 -2.93 -0.16 18.35
CA ASN A 418 -4.34 -0.12 18.03
C ASN A 418 -5.12 -1.33 18.60
N ALA A 419 -4.54 -2.52 18.53
CA ALA A 419 -5.16 -3.74 19.08
C ALA A 419 -5.28 -3.67 20.60
N LYS A 420 -4.25 -3.19 21.30
CA LYS A 420 -4.27 -2.98 22.78
C LYS A 420 -5.33 -1.93 23.17
N GLU A 421 -5.39 -0.80 22.48
CA GLU A 421 -6.41 0.23 22.70
C GLU A 421 -7.83 -0.34 22.52
N GLU A 422 -8.03 -1.21 21.53
CA GLU A 422 -9.31 -1.85 21.24
C GLU A 422 -9.69 -2.97 22.22
N GLY A 423 -8.80 -3.30 23.19
CA GLY A 423 -9.06 -4.23 24.29
C GLY A 423 -8.58 -5.67 24.03
N VAL A 424 -7.68 -5.86 23.08
CA VAL A 424 -7.01 -7.16 22.89
C VAL A 424 -5.99 -7.38 24.02
N GLU A 425 -6.07 -8.51 24.68
CA GLU A 425 -5.10 -8.94 25.69
C GLU A 425 -3.92 -9.64 25.03
N PHE A 426 -2.68 -9.28 25.41
CA PHE A 426 -1.47 -9.88 24.88
C PHE A 426 -0.77 -10.72 25.92
N GLU A 427 -0.48 -11.97 25.60
CA GLU A 427 0.33 -12.90 26.38
C GLU A 427 1.62 -13.19 25.62
N PHE A 428 2.73 -12.69 26.15
CA PHE A 428 4.06 -12.85 25.58
C PHE A 428 4.79 -14.03 26.19
N ASN A 429 5.82 -14.51 25.47
CA ASN A 429 6.63 -15.64 25.91
C ASN A 429 5.79 -16.88 26.19
N ILE A 430 4.83 -17.16 25.32
CA ILE A 430 3.91 -18.29 25.43
C ILE A 430 3.82 -19.01 24.07
N GLN A 431 4.10 -20.32 24.08
CA GLN A 431 4.04 -21.19 22.92
C GLN A 431 2.92 -22.23 23.06
N PRO A 432 2.09 -22.43 22.02
CA PRO A 432 1.09 -23.48 22.01
C PRO A 432 1.72 -24.88 21.94
N ILE A 433 1.12 -25.84 22.62
CA ILE A 433 1.51 -27.26 22.64
C ILE A 433 0.39 -28.13 22.05
N GLU A 434 -0.87 -27.85 22.44
CA GLU A 434 -2.03 -28.66 22.07
C GLU A 434 -3.30 -27.80 22.14
N ILE A 435 -4.20 -27.92 21.18
CA ILE A 435 -5.56 -27.41 21.28
C ILE A 435 -6.44 -28.49 21.89
N ILE A 436 -7.12 -28.14 23.00
CA ILE A 436 -7.91 -29.05 23.80
C ILE A 436 -9.38 -28.97 23.41
N GLY A 437 -10.04 -30.13 23.33
CA GLY A 437 -11.45 -30.25 23.10
C GLY A 437 -11.81 -31.66 22.66
N LYS A 438 -13.09 -32.04 22.82
CA LYS A 438 -13.62 -33.31 22.32
C LYS A 438 -14.31 -33.17 20.97
N GLU A 439 -15.36 -32.39 20.93
CA GLU A 439 -16.14 -32.14 19.71
C GLU A 439 -15.77 -30.80 19.04
N LYS A 440 -15.28 -29.85 19.79
CA LYS A 440 -14.85 -28.51 19.37
C LYS A 440 -13.77 -28.00 20.33
N VAL A 441 -13.21 -26.84 20.02
CA VAL A 441 -12.28 -26.15 20.92
C VAL A 441 -12.93 -25.85 22.27
N GLU A 442 -12.22 -26.19 23.36
CA GLU A 442 -12.55 -25.88 24.74
C GLU A 442 -11.41 -25.11 25.43
N GLY A 443 -10.21 -25.14 24.85
CA GLY A 443 -9.04 -24.43 25.35
C GLY A 443 -7.78 -24.73 24.57
N ILE A 444 -6.69 -24.17 25.03
CA ILE A 444 -5.35 -24.41 24.50
C ILE A 444 -4.36 -24.65 25.62
N LYS A 445 -3.58 -25.71 25.52
CA LYS A 445 -2.43 -25.96 26.37
C LYS A 445 -1.22 -25.25 25.83
N VAL A 446 -0.57 -24.45 26.65
CA VAL A 446 0.59 -23.64 26.28
C VAL A 446 1.72 -23.87 27.28
N VAL A 447 2.94 -23.48 26.88
CA VAL A 447 4.13 -23.49 27.74
C VAL A 447 4.78 -22.10 27.70
N ARG A 448 5.33 -21.65 28.83
CA ARG A 448 6.13 -20.42 28.87
C ARG A 448 7.44 -20.61 28.11
N THR A 449 7.96 -19.54 27.54
CA THR A 449 9.23 -19.55 26.82
C THR A 449 10.16 -18.48 27.36
N GLU A 450 11.46 -18.72 27.26
CA GLU A 450 12.52 -17.73 27.39
C GLU A 450 13.19 -17.49 26.03
N LEU A 451 13.88 -16.36 25.89
CA LEU A 451 14.55 -16.01 24.65
C LEU A 451 16.00 -16.49 24.66
N GLY A 452 16.30 -17.51 23.87
CA GLY A 452 17.64 -17.99 23.57
C GLY A 452 18.42 -17.08 22.61
N ASP A 453 19.46 -17.62 21.99
CA ASP A 453 20.29 -16.92 21.01
C ASP A 453 19.51 -16.59 19.73
N ALA A 454 20.05 -15.63 18.94
CA ALA A 454 19.49 -15.29 17.65
C ALA A 454 19.77 -16.39 16.62
N ASP A 455 18.78 -16.70 15.79
CA ASP A 455 18.94 -17.55 14.62
C ASP A 455 19.75 -16.85 13.50
N GLN A 456 19.97 -17.54 12.37
CA GLN A 456 20.68 -17.01 11.21
C GLN A 456 20.05 -15.75 10.62
N ASN A 457 18.78 -15.47 10.93
CA ASN A 457 18.05 -14.27 10.51
C ASN A 457 18.03 -13.18 11.59
N GLY A 458 18.81 -13.31 12.65
CA GLY A 458 18.88 -12.39 13.78
C GLY A 458 17.67 -12.44 14.73
N ARG A 459 16.80 -13.46 14.62
CA ARG A 459 15.61 -13.61 15.47
C ARG A 459 15.90 -14.51 16.64
N ARG A 460 15.68 -14.03 17.87
CA ARG A 460 15.86 -14.83 19.08
C ARG A 460 14.96 -16.04 19.10
N VAL A 461 15.54 -17.21 19.40
CA VAL A 461 14.82 -18.49 19.41
C VAL A 461 14.04 -18.62 20.74
N PRO A 462 12.71 -18.88 20.70
CA PRO A 462 11.96 -19.14 21.93
C PRO A 462 12.27 -20.55 22.42
N ILE A 463 12.70 -20.67 23.67
CA ILE A 463 13.04 -21.93 24.34
C ILE A 463 11.93 -22.24 25.37
N PRO A 464 11.20 -23.36 25.23
CA PRO A 464 10.18 -23.75 26.21
C PRO A 464 10.79 -23.99 27.60
N ILE A 465 10.10 -23.52 28.66
CA ILE A 465 10.46 -23.74 30.06
C ILE A 465 9.69 -24.97 30.55
N PRO A 466 10.36 -26.12 30.82
CA PRO A 466 9.69 -27.33 31.30
C PRO A 466 8.94 -27.12 32.62
N GLY A 467 7.76 -27.70 32.77
CA GLY A 467 6.95 -27.61 33.97
C GLY A 467 6.16 -26.30 34.13
N SER A 468 6.18 -25.44 33.08
CA SER A 468 5.43 -24.18 33.08
C SER A 468 4.13 -24.25 32.26
N GLU A 469 3.67 -25.46 31.97
CA GLU A 469 2.46 -25.67 31.17
C GLU A 469 1.24 -25.13 31.88
N LEU A 470 0.35 -24.51 31.13
CA LEU A 470 -0.95 -24.03 31.60
C LEU A 470 -2.01 -24.20 30.52
N ILE A 471 -3.27 -24.17 30.93
CA ILE A 471 -4.41 -24.23 30.02
C ILE A 471 -5.10 -22.89 30.05
N ILE A 472 -5.40 -22.37 28.84
CA ILE A 472 -6.18 -21.15 28.62
C ILE A 472 -7.49 -21.58 27.97
N GLU A 473 -8.63 -21.27 28.59
CA GLU A 473 -9.95 -21.56 28.02
C GLU A 473 -10.22 -20.74 26.75
N ALA A 474 -10.84 -21.36 25.75
CA ALA A 474 -11.19 -20.73 24.50
C ALA A 474 -12.39 -21.44 23.82
N ASP A 475 -13.21 -20.67 23.15
CA ASP A 475 -14.28 -21.16 22.27
C ASP A 475 -13.84 -21.25 20.81
N ALA A 476 -12.79 -20.54 20.44
CA ALA A 476 -12.20 -20.52 19.10
C ALA A 476 -10.71 -20.18 19.13
N VAL A 477 -9.96 -20.77 18.21
CA VAL A 477 -8.54 -20.49 17.99
C VAL A 477 -8.30 -20.10 16.54
N ILE A 478 -7.55 -19.01 16.31
CA ILE A 478 -7.12 -18.58 14.97
C ILE A 478 -5.61 -18.74 14.88
N ILE A 479 -5.14 -19.48 13.86
CA ILE A 479 -3.73 -19.71 13.60
C ILE A 479 -3.23 -18.71 12.56
N ALA A 480 -2.32 -17.81 12.96
CA ALA A 480 -1.76 -16.73 12.15
C ALA A 480 -0.23 -16.79 12.09
N PHE A 481 0.32 -17.93 11.68
CA PHE A 481 1.77 -18.19 11.63
C PHE A 481 2.43 -17.75 10.31
N GLY A 482 1.64 -17.26 9.35
CA GLY A 482 2.08 -16.83 8.04
C GLY A 482 1.71 -17.82 6.94
N PHE A 483 2.29 -17.60 5.76
CA PHE A 483 1.89 -18.30 4.54
C PHE A 483 3.11 -18.80 3.78
N ARG A 484 2.91 -19.79 2.92
CA ARG A 484 3.90 -20.32 1.97
C ARG A 484 3.34 -20.32 0.56
N ALA A 485 4.22 -20.42 -0.40
CA ALA A 485 3.88 -20.55 -1.80
C ALA A 485 2.96 -21.75 -2.07
N SER A 486 2.11 -21.61 -3.07
CA SER A 486 1.14 -22.62 -3.52
C SER A 486 1.28 -22.78 -5.03
N PRO A 487 2.37 -23.41 -5.52
CA PRO A 487 2.57 -23.63 -6.95
C PRO A 487 1.42 -24.46 -7.51
N SER A 488 0.90 -24.06 -8.67
CA SER A 488 -0.16 -24.78 -9.37
C SER A 488 0.40 -26.03 -10.07
N ASP A 489 -0.43 -27.08 -10.20
CA ASP A 489 -0.03 -28.35 -10.81
C ASP A 489 0.48 -28.18 -12.25
N TRP A 490 -0.13 -27.26 -13.00
CA TRP A 490 0.23 -26.96 -14.40
C TRP A 490 1.60 -26.26 -14.57
N PHE A 491 2.29 -25.85 -13.48
CA PHE A 491 3.63 -25.23 -13.58
C PHE A 491 4.63 -26.16 -14.30
N LYS A 492 4.56 -27.46 -14.03
CA LYS A 492 5.45 -28.46 -14.63
C LYS A 492 5.27 -28.58 -16.14
N ASP A 493 4.03 -28.48 -16.61
CA ASP A 493 3.69 -28.59 -18.03
C ASP A 493 4.25 -27.44 -18.87
N PHE A 494 4.54 -26.31 -18.21
CA PHE A 494 5.09 -25.11 -18.84
C PHE A 494 6.52 -24.78 -18.40
N ASN A 495 7.23 -25.74 -17.80
CA ASN A 495 8.62 -25.60 -17.37
C ASN A 495 8.84 -24.41 -16.42
N ILE A 496 7.91 -24.14 -15.51
CA ILE A 496 8.06 -23.12 -14.48
C ILE A 496 8.72 -23.75 -13.26
N ASN A 497 10.01 -23.46 -13.07
CA ASN A 497 10.78 -24.01 -11.96
C ASN A 497 10.48 -23.28 -10.65
N THR A 498 10.49 -24.03 -9.56
CA THR A 498 10.31 -23.53 -8.20
C THR A 498 11.47 -23.94 -7.30
N GLN A 499 11.69 -23.17 -6.24
CA GLN A 499 12.55 -23.56 -5.13
C GLN A 499 11.90 -24.71 -4.33
N ASN A 500 12.67 -25.33 -3.41
CA ASN A 500 12.17 -26.40 -2.53
C ASN A 500 10.98 -25.98 -1.65
N ASN A 501 10.87 -24.69 -1.35
CA ASN A 501 9.76 -24.09 -0.58
C ASN A 501 8.55 -23.71 -1.45
N GLY A 502 8.59 -23.99 -2.77
CA GLY A 502 7.52 -23.70 -3.72
C GLY A 502 7.56 -22.29 -4.34
N LEU A 503 8.52 -21.43 -3.98
CA LEU A 503 8.67 -20.11 -4.59
C LEU A 503 9.13 -20.24 -6.05
N VAL A 504 8.57 -19.44 -6.93
CA VAL A 504 8.92 -19.41 -8.35
C VAL A 504 10.34 -18.85 -8.53
N LEU A 505 11.14 -19.53 -9.35
CA LEU A 505 12.46 -19.02 -9.74
C LEU A 505 12.30 -17.97 -10.85
N ALA A 506 12.34 -16.72 -10.45
CA ALA A 506 12.28 -15.54 -11.33
C ALA A 506 13.22 -14.48 -10.75
N ALA A 507 14.50 -14.54 -11.12
CA ALA A 507 15.53 -13.70 -10.52
C ALA A 507 15.46 -12.24 -11.03
N GLU A 508 15.89 -11.33 -10.18
CA GLU A 508 16.04 -9.91 -10.52
C GLU A 508 17.28 -9.69 -11.40
N GLU A 509 18.33 -10.49 -11.21
CA GLU A 509 19.66 -10.31 -11.79
C GLU A 509 19.85 -11.03 -13.14
N GLN A 510 18.83 -11.06 -13.99
CA GLN A 510 18.93 -11.66 -15.33
C GLN A 510 18.59 -10.64 -16.42
N LYS A 511 18.80 -11.01 -17.69
CA LYS A 511 18.56 -10.11 -18.82
C LYS A 511 17.19 -9.44 -18.76
N TYR A 512 16.16 -10.23 -18.53
CA TYR A 512 14.81 -9.75 -18.28
C TYR A 512 14.47 -10.04 -16.81
N LYS A 513 14.44 -9.01 -15.99
CA LYS A 513 14.10 -9.15 -14.56
C LYS A 513 12.77 -9.87 -14.41
N PHE A 514 12.69 -10.75 -13.43
CA PHE A 514 11.48 -11.51 -13.08
C PHE A 514 10.96 -12.46 -14.19
N GLN A 515 11.75 -12.76 -15.22
CA GLN A 515 11.46 -13.82 -16.16
C GLN A 515 11.67 -15.19 -15.46
N THR A 516 10.77 -16.14 -15.68
CA THR A 516 10.89 -17.49 -15.12
C THR A 516 11.83 -18.35 -15.98
N SER A 517 11.94 -19.64 -15.66
CA SER A 517 12.61 -20.63 -16.53
C SER A 517 11.95 -20.82 -17.89
N ASN A 518 10.73 -20.33 -18.07
CA ASN A 518 10.06 -20.25 -19.37
C ASN A 518 10.12 -18.79 -19.88
N ASN A 519 10.73 -18.60 -21.05
CA ASN A 519 11.01 -17.28 -21.61
C ASN A 519 9.76 -16.39 -21.82
N LYS A 520 8.58 -17.00 -21.98
CA LYS A 520 7.31 -16.27 -22.20
C LYS A 520 6.60 -15.91 -20.91
N ILE A 521 7.08 -16.42 -19.75
CA ILE A 521 6.40 -16.31 -18.47
C ILE A 521 7.25 -15.51 -17.48
N PHE A 522 6.64 -14.51 -16.85
CA PHE A 522 7.22 -13.66 -15.82
C PHE A 522 6.45 -13.86 -14.51
N SER A 523 7.08 -13.58 -13.38
CA SER A 523 6.44 -13.71 -12.07
C SER A 523 6.98 -12.69 -11.09
N GLY A 524 6.17 -12.26 -10.14
CA GLY A 524 6.58 -11.31 -9.09
C GLY A 524 5.64 -11.32 -7.89
N GLY A 525 6.00 -10.56 -6.86
CA GLY A 525 5.31 -10.51 -5.59
C GLY A 525 5.55 -11.75 -4.74
N ASP A 526 4.62 -12.08 -3.86
CA ASP A 526 4.78 -13.15 -2.88
C ASP A 526 5.10 -14.52 -3.49
N MET A 527 4.75 -14.76 -4.75
CA MET A 527 5.10 -16.01 -5.43
C MET A 527 6.60 -16.21 -5.59
N VAL A 528 7.37 -15.13 -5.70
CA VAL A 528 8.82 -15.14 -5.93
C VAL A 528 9.57 -14.95 -4.62
N ARG A 529 9.14 -13.97 -3.82
CA ARG A 529 9.82 -13.55 -2.60
C ARG A 529 9.37 -14.29 -1.35
N GLY A 530 8.15 -14.83 -1.34
CA GLY A 530 7.41 -15.23 -0.14
C GLY A 530 6.54 -14.07 0.36
N SER A 531 5.73 -14.34 1.39
CA SER A 531 4.85 -13.30 1.97
C SER A 531 5.64 -12.09 2.47
N ASP A 532 5.42 -10.95 1.86
CA ASP A 532 6.12 -9.70 2.15
C ASP A 532 5.16 -8.49 2.05
N LEU A 533 5.69 -7.31 1.80
CA LEU A 533 4.95 -6.05 1.81
C LEU A 533 4.20 -5.81 0.50
N VAL A 534 3.09 -5.10 0.59
CA VAL A 534 2.33 -4.63 -0.58
C VAL A 534 3.22 -3.81 -1.52
N VAL A 535 4.02 -2.90 -0.97
CA VAL A 535 4.89 -2.02 -1.75
C VAL A 535 6.01 -2.79 -2.47
N THR A 536 6.51 -3.89 -1.90
CA THR A 536 7.51 -4.75 -2.54
C THR A 536 6.89 -5.49 -3.73
N ALA A 537 5.67 -6.01 -3.56
CA ALA A 537 4.94 -6.65 -4.65
C ALA A 537 4.63 -5.67 -5.80
N ILE A 538 4.30 -4.41 -5.48
CA ILE A 538 4.13 -3.33 -6.47
C ILE A 538 5.43 -3.13 -7.26
N TRP A 539 6.56 -3.03 -6.56
CA TRP A 539 7.86 -2.84 -7.20
C TRP A 539 8.20 -3.98 -8.17
N GLU A 540 8.03 -5.24 -7.74
CA GLU A 540 8.30 -6.41 -8.58
C GLU A 540 7.38 -6.48 -9.81
N GLY A 541 6.09 -6.18 -9.64
CA GLY A 541 5.15 -6.09 -10.77
C GLY A 541 5.53 -5.01 -11.79
N ARG A 542 5.99 -3.85 -11.33
CA ARG A 542 6.46 -2.75 -12.17
C ARG A 542 7.74 -3.10 -12.92
N GLU A 543 8.72 -3.71 -12.24
CA GLU A 543 9.99 -4.11 -12.87
C GLU A 543 9.79 -5.26 -13.87
N ALA A 544 8.95 -6.24 -13.53
CA ALA A 544 8.57 -7.29 -14.47
C ALA A 544 7.89 -6.73 -15.72
N ALA A 545 7.00 -5.74 -15.56
CA ALA A 545 6.34 -5.10 -16.70
C ALA A 545 7.32 -4.40 -17.65
N LYS A 546 8.35 -3.73 -17.12
CA LYS A 546 9.43 -3.12 -17.94
C LYS A 546 10.15 -4.18 -18.76
N SER A 547 10.48 -5.31 -18.13
CA SER A 547 11.11 -6.45 -18.81
C SER A 547 10.20 -7.10 -19.86
N ILE A 548 8.91 -7.20 -19.57
CA ILE A 548 7.92 -7.71 -20.53
C ILE A 548 7.82 -6.78 -21.75
N ILE A 549 7.77 -5.46 -21.54
CA ILE A 549 7.74 -4.47 -22.63
C ILE A 549 8.96 -4.65 -23.53
N GLU A 550 10.15 -4.76 -22.96
CA GLU A 550 11.39 -5.00 -23.72
C GLU A 550 11.39 -6.36 -24.43
N TYR A 551 10.80 -7.39 -23.81
CA TYR A 551 10.73 -8.74 -24.38
C TYR A 551 9.78 -8.83 -25.60
N VAL A 552 8.65 -8.12 -25.57
CA VAL A 552 7.62 -8.19 -26.62
C VAL A 552 7.82 -7.14 -27.73
N SER A 553 8.70 -6.14 -27.52
CA SER A 553 9.10 -5.16 -28.53
C SER A 553 9.96 -5.80 -29.60
#